data_0495579986dfd063fd955067ee3f0cc6
#
_entry.id   0495579986dfd063fd955067ee3f0cc6
#
_cell.length_a   1.000
_cell.length_b   1.000
_cell.length_c   1.000
_cell.angle_alpha   90.00
_cell.angle_beta   90.00
_cell.angle_gamma   90.00
#
_symmetry.space_group_name_H-M   'P 1'
#
loop_
_entity.id
_entity.type
_entity.pdbx_description
1 polymer ?
#
loop_
_entity_poly.entity_id
_entity_poly.type
_entity_poly.pdbx_seq_one_letter_code
_entity_poly.pdbx_strand_id
1 'polypeptide(L)'
;SGQFTTISEAVLAVPYDCPAVIRIAPGIYREKLVCEKKDITLAGAGMDATRLVWNDGGKLPHPDGRPTHTFRSYTAFFSGEKLRVEDMTIENDAGPGAKAGQAVAAYVDSARAAFDRVRLLGNQDTLFCAPLPEKEREKDGFLGPRGLAPRRASAQYYHACEIAGDIDFIFGGADALFEHCTLRTAVSYTHLRAHETSQDLV
;
A
#
# COMPACT_ATOMS: atom_id res chain seq x y z
N SER A 1 18.84 -8.43 -20.27
CA SER A 1 17.87 -7.39 -20.68
C SER A 1 16.49 -7.89 -20.31
N GLY A 2 15.71 -7.09 -19.56
CA GLY A 2 14.35 -7.42 -19.19
C GLY A 2 13.43 -7.45 -20.41
N GLN A 3 12.32 -8.18 -20.31
CA GLN A 3 11.28 -8.22 -21.33
C GLN A 3 10.46 -6.93 -21.39
N PHE A 4 10.36 -6.21 -20.25
CA PHE A 4 9.63 -4.96 -20.07
C PHE A 4 10.51 -3.92 -19.40
N THR A 5 10.21 -2.64 -19.59
CA THR A 5 10.96 -1.53 -18.99
C THR A 5 10.32 -1.01 -17.71
N THR A 6 9.01 -1.25 -17.52
CA THR A 6 8.25 -0.86 -16.32
C THR A 6 7.55 -2.07 -15.70
N ILE A 7 7.24 -1.97 -14.42
CA ILE A 7 6.44 -3.00 -13.70
C ILE A 7 5.01 -3.00 -14.24
N SER A 8 4.46 -1.83 -14.54
CA SER A 8 3.11 -1.67 -15.09
C SER A 8 2.94 -2.36 -16.42
N GLU A 9 3.91 -2.25 -17.35
CA GLU A 9 3.89 -2.97 -18.62
C GLU A 9 3.91 -4.49 -18.41
N ALA A 10 4.75 -4.98 -17.50
CA ALA A 10 4.81 -6.40 -17.18
C ALA A 10 3.48 -6.90 -16.58
N VAL A 11 2.87 -6.15 -15.68
CA VAL A 11 1.54 -6.48 -15.10
C VAL A 11 0.47 -6.48 -16.18
N LEU A 12 0.44 -5.46 -17.05
CA LEU A 12 -0.56 -5.38 -18.15
C LEU A 12 -0.47 -6.54 -19.11
N ALA A 13 0.74 -7.04 -19.40
CA ALA A 13 0.97 -8.15 -20.32
C ALA A 13 0.46 -9.51 -19.79
N VAL A 14 0.25 -9.64 -18.47
CA VAL A 14 -0.33 -10.87 -17.89
C VAL A 14 -1.83 -10.91 -18.17
N PRO A 15 -2.40 -11.98 -18.74
CA PRO A 15 -3.85 -12.14 -18.81
C PRO A 15 -4.48 -12.14 -17.41
N TYR A 16 -5.72 -11.63 -17.28
CA TYR A 16 -6.37 -11.35 -15.99
C TYR A 16 -6.39 -12.57 -15.05
N ASP A 17 -6.76 -13.73 -15.57
CA ASP A 17 -7.02 -14.97 -14.81
C ASP A 17 -5.84 -15.95 -14.82
N CYS A 18 -4.71 -15.61 -15.46
CA CYS A 18 -3.54 -16.45 -15.49
C CYS A 18 -2.63 -16.19 -14.29
N PRO A 19 -2.29 -17.23 -13.52
CA PRO A 19 -1.25 -17.11 -12.51
C PRO A 19 0.09 -16.67 -13.12
N ALA A 20 0.75 -15.71 -12.51
CA ALA A 20 2.03 -15.21 -13.01
C ALA A 20 3.00 -14.81 -11.90
N VAL A 21 4.28 -14.93 -12.21
CA VAL A 21 5.37 -14.39 -11.40
C VAL A 21 6.13 -13.37 -12.24
N ILE A 22 6.12 -12.11 -11.80
CA ILE A 22 6.89 -11.03 -12.40
C ILE A 22 8.16 -10.86 -11.58
N ARG A 23 9.31 -11.15 -12.18
CA ARG A 23 10.62 -10.92 -11.59
C ARG A 23 11.09 -9.52 -11.93
N ILE A 24 11.33 -8.69 -10.91
CA ILE A 24 11.66 -7.28 -11.07
C ILE A 24 13.15 -7.13 -10.80
N ALA A 25 13.88 -6.67 -11.80
CA ALA A 25 15.32 -6.42 -11.68
C ALA A 25 15.66 -5.33 -10.65
N PRO A 26 16.90 -5.26 -10.16
CA PRO A 26 17.34 -4.13 -9.38
C PRO A 26 17.12 -2.81 -10.11
N GLY A 27 16.61 -1.79 -9.39
CA GLY A 27 16.34 -0.47 -9.96
C GLY A 27 15.32 0.33 -9.16
N ILE A 28 15.20 1.60 -9.51
CA ILE A 28 14.16 2.49 -8.99
C ILE A 28 13.13 2.69 -10.10
N TYR A 29 11.93 2.21 -9.85
CA TYR A 29 10.78 2.29 -10.76
C TYR A 29 9.87 3.43 -10.29
N ARG A 30 9.95 4.56 -10.98
CA ARG A 30 9.13 5.73 -10.65
C ARG A 30 7.84 5.68 -11.46
N GLU A 31 6.89 4.94 -10.94
CA GLU A 31 5.58 4.71 -11.56
C GLU A 31 4.49 4.46 -10.52
N LYS A 32 3.25 4.76 -10.88
CA LYS A 32 2.05 4.43 -10.11
C LYS A 32 1.51 3.10 -10.60
N LEU A 33 1.55 2.09 -9.75
CA LEU A 33 1.16 0.74 -10.12
C LEU A 33 -0.31 0.46 -9.81
N VAL A 34 -1.03 -0.07 -10.79
CA VAL A 34 -2.36 -0.68 -10.63
C VAL A 34 -2.24 -2.16 -10.99
N CYS A 35 -2.48 -3.03 -10.02
CA CYS A 35 -2.41 -4.47 -10.19
C CYS A 35 -3.71 -5.13 -9.74
N GLU A 36 -4.55 -5.49 -10.70
CA GLU A 36 -5.88 -6.10 -10.49
C GLU A 36 -5.94 -7.55 -11.00
N LYS A 37 -4.79 -8.22 -11.09
CA LYS A 37 -4.70 -9.60 -11.58
C LYS A 37 -5.16 -10.59 -10.53
N LYS A 38 -5.79 -11.67 -10.99
CA LYS A 38 -6.42 -12.67 -10.13
C LYS A 38 -5.42 -13.41 -9.23
N ASP A 39 -4.29 -13.82 -9.77
CA ASP A 39 -3.24 -14.55 -9.04
C ASP A 39 -1.86 -14.09 -9.52
N ILE A 40 -1.17 -13.28 -8.73
CA ILE A 40 0.08 -12.68 -9.17
C ILE A 40 1.11 -12.60 -8.03
N THR A 41 2.36 -12.85 -8.41
CA THR A 41 3.53 -12.61 -7.56
C THR A 41 4.41 -11.52 -8.20
N LEU A 42 4.75 -10.51 -7.41
CA LEU A 42 5.77 -9.51 -7.72
C LEU A 42 7.02 -9.84 -6.89
N ALA A 43 8.10 -10.25 -7.53
CA ALA A 43 9.34 -10.65 -6.87
C ALA A 43 10.47 -9.70 -7.25
N GLY A 44 10.90 -8.86 -6.34
CA GLY A 44 12.06 -7.99 -6.48
C GLY A 44 13.38 -8.72 -6.27
N ALA A 45 14.46 -7.97 -6.28
CA ALA A 45 15.82 -8.47 -6.07
C ALA A 45 16.35 -8.19 -4.65
N GLY A 46 15.50 -7.69 -3.77
CA GLY A 46 15.80 -7.30 -2.38
C GLY A 46 15.25 -5.92 -2.05
N MET A 47 14.95 -5.68 -0.76
CA MET A 47 14.38 -4.41 -0.28
C MET A 47 15.25 -3.18 -0.64
N ASP A 48 16.56 -3.32 -0.68
CA ASP A 48 17.47 -2.23 -1.04
C ASP A 48 17.72 -2.13 -2.54
N ALA A 49 17.48 -3.21 -3.28
CA ALA A 49 17.82 -3.32 -4.69
C ALA A 49 16.66 -2.92 -5.63
N THR A 50 15.41 -3.27 -5.27
CA THR A 50 14.23 -3.00 -6.10
C THR A 50 13.29 -2.05 -5.36
N ARG A 51 13.04 -0.87 -5.93
CA ARG A 51 12.16 0.14 -5.34
C ARG A 51 11.12 0.65 -6.32
N LEU A 52 9.85 0.56 -5.94
CA LEU A 52 8.73 1.20 -6.62
C LEU A 52 8.37 2.46 -5.86
N VAL A 53 8.40 3.62 -6.53
CA VAL A 53 8.26 4.94 -5.89
C VAL A 53 7.27 5.81 -6.64
N TRP A 54 6.37 6.46 -5.92
CA TRP A 54 5.48 7.50 -6.45
C TRP A 54 5.25 8.59 -5.41
N ASN A 55 4.66 9.72 -5.81
CA ASN A 55 4.58 10.92 -4.98
C ASN A 55 3.21 11.63 -4.98
N ASP A 56 2.13 10.91 -5.15
CA ASP A 56 0.79 11.49 -4.98
C ASP A 56 0.48 11.66 -3.48
N GLY A 57 -0.06 12.81 -3.11
CA GLY A 57 -0.53 13.11 -1.76
C GLY A 57 -1.97 13.60 -1.78
N GLY A 58 -2.73 13.29 -0.74
CA GLY A 58 -4.17 13.55 -0.67
C GLY A 58 -4.57 15.01 -0.85
N LYS A 59 -3.73 15.95 -0.41
CA LYS A 59 -3.92 17.40 -0.59
C LYS A 59 -3.42 17.93 -1.94
N LEU A 60 -2.63 17.14 -2.67
CA LEU A 60 -2.06 17.56 -3.95
C LEU A 60 -3.15 17.57 -5.03
N PRO A 61 -3.03 18.42 -6.06
CA PRO A 61 -4.02 18.51 -7.13
C PRO A 61 -4.01 17.22 -7.98
N HIS A 62 -5.20 16.77 -8.35
CA HIS A 62 -5.40 15.67 -9.27
C HIS A 62 -5.81 16.24 -10.65
N PRO A 63 -5.55 15.53 -11.77
CA PRO A 63 -5.90 16.02 -13.13
C PRO A 63 -7.37 16.37 -13.35
N ASP A 64 -8.31 15.84 -12.54
CA ASP A 64 -9.72 16.18 -12.59
C ASP A 64 -10.10 17.51 -11.91
N GLY A 65 -9.09 18.27 -11.43
CA GLY A 65 -9.27 19.56 -10.78
C GLY A 65 -9.64 19.50 -9.30
N ARG A 66 -9.80 18.30 -8.72
CA ARG A 66 -10.05 18.09 -7.29
C ARG A 66 -8.74 17.72 -6.56
N PRO A 67 -8.71 17.76 -5.23
CA PRO A 67 -7.63 17.13 -4.47
C PRO A 67 -7.53 15.62 -4.79
N THR A 68 -6.34 15.07 -4.67
CA THR A 68 -6.12 13.63 -4.92
C THR A 68 -6.94 12.76 -3.95
N HIS A 69 -7.11 13.19 -2.70
CA HIS A 69 -7.69 12.43 -1.61
C HIS A 69 -6.90 11.16 -1.26
N THR A 70 -7.18 10.56 -0.11
CA THR A 70 -6.43 9.42 0.44
C THR A 70 -6.33 8.25 -0.54
N PHE A 71 -7.48 7.76 -1.02
CA PHE A 71 -7.54 6.51 -1.77
C PHE A 71 -7.18 6.62 -3.25
N ARG A 72 -6.75 7.80 -3.71
CA ARG A 72 -6.10 8.02 -5.00
C ARG A 72 -4.61 8.32 -4.88
N SER A 73 -4.09 8.48 -3.66
CA SER A 73 -2.67 8.85 -3.43
C SER A 73 -1.69 7.67 -3.48
N TYR A 74 -2.16 6.45 -3.68
CA TYR A 74 -1.33 5.25 -3.61
C TYR A 74 -0.18 5.22 -4.62
N THR A 75 0.94 4.64 -4.20
CA THR A 75 2.01 4.22 -5.11
C THR A 75 1.65 2.92 -5.80
N ALA A 76 1.19 1.91 -5.03
CA ALA A 76 0.72 0.64 -5.56
C ALA A 76 -0.70 0.34 -5.06
N PHE A 77 -1.60 0.06 -5.99
CA PHE A 77 -2.94 -0.46 -5.73
C PHE A 77 -3.02 -1.92 -6.16
N PHE A 78 -3.46 -2.77 -5.24
CA PHE A 78 -3.61 -4.20 -5.45
C PHE A 78 -5.06 -4.63 -5.21
N SER A 79 -5.66 -5.25 -6.22
CA SER A 79 -6.99 -5.85 -6.10
C SER A 79 -7.00 -7.16 -6.89
N GLY A 80 -7.53 -8.20 -6.32
CA GLY A 80 -7.50 -9.51 -6.96
C GLY A 80 -7.84 -10.59 -5.95
N GLU A 81 -7.58 -11.85 -6.25
CA GLU A 81 -7.87 -12.94 -5.33
C GLU A 81 -6.65 -13.36 -4.52
N LYS A 82 -5.49 -13.44 -5.19
CA LYS A 82 -4.23 -13.81 -4.56
C LYS A 82 -3.12 -12.87 -5.01
N LEU A 83 -2.50 -12.25 -4.06
CA LEU A 83 -1.34 -11.40 -4.24
C LEU A 83 -0.18 -11.92 -3.41
N ARG A 84 1.01 -11.97 -4.01
CA ARG A 84 2.27 -12.08 -3.29
C ARG A 84 3.21 -10.98 -3.72
N VAL A 85 3.83 -10.31 -2.77
CA VAL A 85 4.88 -9.31 -3.01
C VAL A 85 6.08 -9.70 -2.16
N GLU A 86 7.25 -9.77 -2.76
CA GLU A 86 8.46 -10.17 -2.05
C GLU A 86 9.70 -9.41 -2.52
N ASP A 87 10.64 -9.23 -1.58
CA ASP A 87 11.99 -8.73 -1.82
C ASP A 87 12.04 -7.36 -2.54
N MET A 88 11.24 -6.37 -2.09
CA MET A 88 11.25 -5.03 -2.67
C MET A 88 10.82 -3.93 -1.69
N THR A 89 11.04 -2.69 -2.07
CA THR A 89 10.48 -1.51 -1.41
C THR A 89 9.36 -0.90 -2.23
N ILE A 90 8.25 -0.54 -1.57
CA ILE A 90 7.19 0.31 -2.12
C ILE A 90 7.15 1.59 -1.28
N GLU A 91 7.31 2.74 -1.92
CA GLU A 91 7.46 4.01 -1.24
C GLU A 91 6.53 5.07 -1.83
N ASN A 92 5.89 5.84 -0.95
CA ASN A 92 5.28 7.10 -1.35
C ASN A 92 6.15 8.25 -0.81
N ASP A 93 6.81 8.97 -1.70
CA ASP A 93 7.74 10.06 -1.38
C ASP A 93 7.12 11.46 -1.53
N ALA A 94 5.77 11.58 -1.43
CA ALA A 94 5.07 12.87 -1.46
C ALA A 94 5.49 13.83 -0.32
N GLY A 95 6.05 13.28 0.75
CA GLY A 95 6.58 14.01 1.88
C GLY A 95 5.60 14.13 3.05
N PRO A 96 5.91 15.02 4.03
CA PRO A 96 5.16 15.10 5.29
C PRO A 96 3.69 15.43 5.11
N GLY A 97 2.80 14.78 5.91
CA GLY A 97 1.35 14.95 5.87
C GLY A 97 0.86 16.39 6.04
N ALA A 98 1.64 17.25 6.69
CA ALA A 98 1.32 18.67 6.78
C ALA A 98 1.19 19.34 5.40
N LYS A 99 2.01 18.93 4.43
CA LYS A 99 2.03 19.43 3.05
C LYS A 99 1.26 18.53 2.08
N ALA A 100 1.58 17.24 2.08
CA ALA A 100 1.04 16.28 1.12
C ALA A 100 -0.34 15.72 1.53
N GLY A 101 -0.67 15.75 2.81
CA GLY A 101 -1.80 14.99 3.36
C GLY A 101 -1.48 13.50 3.43
N GLN A 102 -2.50 12.68 3.34
CA GLN A 102 -2.40 11.23 3.25
C GLN A 102 -1.62 10.82 1.98
N ALA A 103 -0.72 9.86 2.10
CA ALA A 103 0.16 9.47 1.00
C ALA A 103 0.45 7.95 1.08
N VAL A 104 -0.45 7.18 0.49
CA VAL A 104 -0.46 5.72 0.61
C VAL A 104 0.67 5.10 -0.22
N ALA A 105 1.55 4.31 0.40
CA ALA A 105 2.51 3.50 -0.34
C ALA A 105 1.82 2.27 -0.95
N ALA A 106 1.09 1.50 -0.13
CA ALA A 106 0.38 0.31 -0.58
C ALA A 106 -1.10 0.34 -0.19
N TYR A 107 -1.97 0.26 -1.18
CA TYR A 107 -3.41 0.04 -1.04
C TYR A 107 -3.71 -1.42 -1.37
N VAL A 108 -4.00 -2.24 -0.36
CA VAL A 108 -4.17 -3.68 -0.51
C VAL A 108 -5.63 -4.09 -0.32
N ASP A 109 -6.32 -4.41 -1.42
CA ASP A 109 -7.73 -4.87 -1.46
C ASP A 109 -7.87 -6.25 -2.09
N SER A 110 -6.81 -7.05 -2.06
CA SER A 110 -6.86 -8.44 -2.51
C SER A 110 -7.55 -9.32 -1.48
N ALA A 111 -8.30 -10.33 -1.92
CA ALA A 111 -8.96 -11.25 -0.99
C ALA A 111 -7.96 -11.98 -0.09
N ARG A 112 -6.80 -12.34 -0.63
CA ARG A 112 -5.65 -12.87 0.10
C ARG A 112 -4.38 -12.19 -0.38
N ALA A 113 -3.60 -11.63 0.54
CA ALA A 113 -2.33 -11.01 0.21
C ALA A 113 -1.22 -11.50 1.15
N ALA A 114 -0.04 -11.70 0.62
CA ALA A 114 1.16 -12.01 1.39
C ALA A 114 2.30 -11.09 0.95
N PHE A 115 2.92 -10.44 1.93
CA PHE A 115 4.11 -9.62 1.76
C PHE A 115 5.25 -10.28 2.54
N ASP A 116 6.35 -10.56 1.88
CA ASP A 116 7.49 -11.23 2.48
C ASP A 116 8.79 -10.47 2.18
N ARG A 117 9.47 -9.99 3.21
CA ARG A 117 10.65 -9.13 3.07
C ARG A 117 10.37 -7.92 2.17
N VAL A 118 9.31 -7.18 2.52
CA VAL A 118 8.91 -5.95 1.81
C VAL A 118 9.06 -4.76 2.74
N ARG A 119 9.60 -3.68 2.22
CA ARG A 119 9.65 -2.40 2.92
C ARG A 119 8.56 -1.47 2.37
N LEU A 120 7.68 -0.97 3.25
CA LEU A 120 6.64 0.00 2.93
C LEU A 120 7.01 1.33 3.59
N LEU A 121 7.28 2.33 2.77
CA LEU A 121 7.74 3.64 3.24
C LEU A 121 6.76 4.74 2.85
N GLY A 122 6.47 5.61 3.81
CA GLY A 122 5.63 6.78 3.63
C GLY A 122 5.72 7.71 4.82
N ASN A 123 4.75 8.61 4.91
CA ASN A 123 4.52 9.47 6.06
C ASN A 123 3.12 9.16 6.62
N GLN A 124 2.13 9.99 6.35
CA GLN A 124 0.75 9.75 6.77
C GLN A 124 0.08 8.70 5.87
N ASP A 125 -0.60 7.70 6.48
CA ASP A 125 -1.40 6.67 5.79
C ASP A 125 -0.58 5.73 4.89
N THR A 126 0.58 5.23 5.33
CA THR A 126 1.51 4.45 4.50
C THR A 126 0.90 3.16 3.95
N LEU A 127 0.25 2.33 4.79
CA LEU A 127 -0.34 1.06 4.40
C LEU A 127 -1.84 1.05 4.67
N PHE A 128 -2.62 0.91 3.62
CA PHE A 128 -4.06 0.68 3.71
C PHE A 128 -4.41 -0.79 3.51
N CYS A 129 -4.86 -1.43 4.58
CA CYS A 129 -5.35 -2.82 4.60
C CYS A 129 -6.87 -2.83 4.38
N ALA A 130 -7.32 -2.80 3.11
CA ALA A 130 -8.76 -2.77 2.78
C ALA A 130 -9.51 -3.99 3.36
N PRO A 131 -10.84 -3.93 3.52
CA PRO A 131 -11.76 -3.06 2.77
C PRO A 131 -11.93 -1.66 3.36
N LEU A 132 -12.49 -0.78 2.54
CA LEU A 132 -13.06 0.49 2.98
C LEU A 132 -14.23 0.24 3.95
N PRO A 133 -14.51 1.15 4.92
CA PRO A 133 -15.70 1.10 5.73
C PRO A 133 -16.99 1.12 4.87
N GLU A 134 -18.12 0.74 5.46
CA GLU A 134 -19.41 0.71 4.78
C GLU A 134 -19.89 2.12 4.35
N LYS A 135 -19.59 3.13 5.16
CA LYS A 135 -20.05 4.50 4.93
C LYS A 135 -18.89 5.49 4.95
N GLU A 136 -18.95 6.44 4.03
CA GLU A 136 -18.07 7.61 4.06
C GLU A 136 -18.28 8.43 5.35
N ARG A 137 -17.18 8.96 5.89
CA ARG A 137 -17.23 9.92 7.00
C ARG A 137 -17.42 11.34 6.52
N GLU A 138 -16.99 11.64 5.30
CA GLU A 138 -17.07 12.93 4.65
C GLU A 138 -17.35 12.75 3.16
N LYS A 139 -17.86 13.78 2.52
CA LYS A 139 -18.14 13.77 1.07
C LYS A 139 -16.88 13.52 0.27
N ASP A 140 -16.97 12.62 -0.70
CA ASP A 140 -15.87 12.19 -1.56
C ASP A 140 -14.69 11.48 -0.80
N GLY A 141 -14.92 11.08 0.47
CA GLY A 141 -13.91 10.45 1.31
C GLY A 141 -13.39 9.13 0.74
N PHE A 142 -14.22 8.41 -0.04
CA PHE A 142 -13.82 7.14 -0.69
C PHE A 142 -13.46 7.29 -2.16
N LEU A 143 -13.21 8.50 -2.61
CA LEU A 143 -12.82 8.73 -3.99
C LEU A 143 -11.53 7.98 -4.33
N GLY A 144 -11.65 6.94 -5.16
CA GLY A 144 -10.56 6.02 -5.48
C GLY A 144 -11.05 4.77 -6.19
N PRO A 145 -10.15 3.80 -6.45
CA PRO A 145 -10.45 2.64 -7.29
C PRO A 145 -11.54 1.72 -6.71
N ARG A 146 -11.75 1.72 -5.40
CA ARG A 146 -12.73 0.84 -4.72
C ARG A 146 -13.88 1.58 -4.07
N GLY A 147 -14.04 2.87 -4.32
CA GLY A 147 -15.08 3.69 -3.68
C GLY A 147 -16.49 3.12 -3.83
N LEU A 148 -16.85 2.65 -5.02
CA LEU A 148 -18.16 2.07 -5.34
C LEU A 148 -18.17 0.53 -5.34
N ALA A 149 -17.05 -0.13 -5.07
CA ALA A 149 -16.97 -1.58 -5.10
C ALA A 149 -17.60 -2.22 -3.85
N PRO A 150 -18.18 -3.43 -3.96
CA PRO A 150 -18.62 -4.18 -2.81
C PRO A 150 -17.49 -4.40 -1.80
N ARG A 151 -17.79 -4.25 -0.51
CA ARG A 151 -16.84 -4.57 0.57
C ARG A 151 -16.72 -6.09 0.66
N ARG A 152 -15.49 -6.58 0.75
CA ARG A 152 -15.22 -8.01 0.90
C ARG A 152 -14.16 -8.22 1.98
N ALA A 153 -14.23 -9.34 2.68
CA ALA A 153 -13.19 -9.73 3.61
C ALA A 153 -11.84 -9.87 2.88
N SER A 154 -10.79 -9.43 3.53
CA SER A 154 -9.42 -9.51 3.06
C SER A 154 -8.56 -10.11 4.17
N ALA A 155 -7.81 -11.16 3.85
CA ALA A 155 -6.83 -11.76 4.74
C ALA A 155 -5.42 -11.38 4.26
N GLN A 156 -4.66 -10.71 5.11
CA GLN A 156 -3.36 -10.16 4.74
C GLN A 156 -2.28 -10.65 5.70
N TYR A 157 -1.17 -11.10 5.15
CA TYR A 157 -0.02 -11.59 5.90
C TYR A 157 1.24 -10.81 5.52
N TYR A 158 1.90 -10.28 6.52
CA TYR A 158 3.14 -9.53 6.40
C TYR A 158 4.23 -10.24 7.20
N HIS A 159 5.25 -10.74 6.53
CA HIS A 159 6.36 -11.47 7.16
C HIS A 159 7.69 -10.77 6.87
N ALA A 160 8.49 -10.59 7.92
CA ALA A 160 9.80 -9.96 7.85
C ALA A 160 9.80 -8.60 7.10
N CYS A 161 8.68 -7.86 7.20
CA CYS A 161 8.49 -6.57 6.56
C CYS A 161 8.97 -5.41 7.45
N GLU A 162 9.34 -4.31 6.81
CA GLU A 162 9.58 -3.03 7.46
C GLU A 162 8.49 -2.04 7.00
N ILE A 163 7.74 -1.46 7.95
CA ILE A 163 6.69 -0.50 7.65
C ILE A 163 6.98 0.78 8.42
N ALA A 164 7.11 1.89 7.70
CA ALA A 164 7.46 3.17 8.29
C ALA A 164 6.50 4.29 7.89
N GLY A 165 6.18 5.15 8.84
CA GLY A 165 5.33 6.32 8.65
C GLY A 165 5.15 7.11 9.93
N ASP A 166 4.22 8.08 9.94
CA ASP A 166 3.95 8.91 11.12
C ASP A 166 2.51 8.75 11.63
N ILE A 167 1.52 9.29 10.94
CA ILE A 167 0.12 9.29 11.36
C ILE A 167 -0.61 8.19 10.62
N ASP A 168 -1.36 7.34 11.34
CA ASP A 168 -2.21 6.28 10.79
C ASP A 168 -1.48 5.43 9.73
N PHE A 169 -0.17 5.21 9.93
CA PHE A 169 0.69 4.59 8.91
C PHE A 169 0.36 3.12 8.61
N ILE A 170 -0.49 2.48 9.41
CA ILE A 170 -1.17 1.22 9.13
C ILE A 170 -2.63 1.39 9.51
N PHE A 171 -3.55 1.24 8.56
CA PHE A 171 -4.98 1.41 8.79
C PHE A 171 -5.80 0.54 7.85
N GLY A 172 -7.08 0.35 8.14
CA GLY A 172 -8.00 -0.41 7.30
C GLY A 172 -8.88 -1.39 8.08
N GLY A 173 -9.48 -2.34 7.37
CA GLY A 173 -10.46 -3.28 7.92
C GLY A 173 -10.17 -4.75 7.60
N ALA A 174 -8.96 -5.09 7.15
CA ALA A 174 -8.57 -6.47 6.87
C ALA A 174 -8.25 -7.26 8.13
N ASP A 175 -8.39 -8.59 8.05
CA ASP A 175 -7.75 -9.51 8.98
C ASP A 175 -6.26 -9.58 8.63
N ALA A 176 -5.43 -8.80 9.33
CA ALA A 176 -4.01 -8.64 9.02
C ALA A 176 -3.12 -9.23 10.12
N LEU A 177 -2.20 -10.10 9.73
CA LEU A 177 -1.18 -10.66 10.61
C LEU A 177 0.20 -10.12 10.24
N PHE A 178 0.90 -9.57 11.23
CA PHE A 178 2.28 -9.07 11.09
C PHE A 178 3.21 -9.96 11.90
N GLU A 179 4.12 -10.68 11.24
CA GLU A 179 5.06 -11.59 11.87
C GLU A 179 6.50 -11.21 11.53
N HIS A 180 7.36 -11.12 12.56
CA HIS A 180 8.75 -10.69 12.43
C HIS A 180 8.92 -9.32 11.74
N CYS A 181 7.91 -8.46 11.81
CA CYS A 181 7.92 -7.15 11.19
C CYS A 181 8.56 -6.09 12.08
N THR A 182 9.19 -5.11 11.45
CA THR A 182 9.67 -3.88 12.09
C THR A 182 8.71 -2.74 11.76
N LEU A 183 8.05 -2.18 12.78
CA LEU A 183 7.18 -1.02 12.64
C LEU A 183 7.94 0.20 13.14
N ARG A 184 8.19 1.18 12.26
CA ARG A 184 8.91 2.41 12.61
C ARG A 184 8.00 3.63 12.46
N THR A 185 7.79 4.32 13.57
CA THR A 185 7.11 5.62 13.56
C THR A 185 8.15 6.74 13.45
N ALA A 186 7.95 7.62 12.46
CA ALA A 186 8.79 8.79 12.22
C ALA A 186 8.33 10.02 13.02
N VAL A 187 7.64 9.84 14.16
CA VAL A 187 7.06 10.94 14.93
C VAL A 187 8.14 11.68 15.71
N SER A 188 8.34 12.94 15.36
CA SER A 188 9.09 13.91 16.18
C SER A 188 8.19 14.55 17.26
N TYR A 189 7.38 13.75 17.97
CA TYR A 189 6.56 14.26 19.07
C TYR A 189 7.19 13.98 20.43
N THR A 190 7.39 15.03 21.20
CA THR A 190 7.82 14.98 22.59
C THR A 190 6.71 14.54 23.56
N HIS A 191 5.52 14.18 23.08
CA HIS A 191 4.40 13.73 23.89
C HIS A 191 3.67 12.54 23.26
N LEU A 192 4.18 11.33 23.48
CA LEU A 192 3.41 10.10 23.37
C LEU A 192 2.50 10.02 24.60
N ARG A 193 1.21 10.31 24.48
CA ARG A 193 0.22 9.85 25.45
C ARG A 193 -0.15 8.42 25.04
N ALA A 194 0.43 7.44 25.72
CA ALA A 194 -0.10 6.10 25.72
C ALA A 194 -1.48 6.15 26.38
N HIS A 195 -2.55 5.94 25.64
CA HIS A 195 -3.82 5.53 26.23
C HIS A 195 -3.66 4.04 26.56
N GLU A 196 -3.31 3.77 27.81
CA GLU A 196 -3.44 2.42 28.36
C GLU A 196 -4.94 2.12 28.43
N THR A 197 -5.41 1.31 27.52
CA THR A 197 -6.66 0.58 27.71
C THR A 197 -6.32 -0.70 28.47
N SER A 198 -6.35 -0.62 29.80
CA SER A 198 -6.43 -1.80 30.64
C SER A 198 -7.79 -2.43 30.43
N GLN A 199 -7.87 -3.46 29.61
CA GLN A 199 -8.95 -4.43 29.69
C GLN A 199 -8.41 -5.65 30.42
N ASP A 200 -8.79 -5.77 31.68
CA ASP A 200 -8.63 -7.01 32.43
C ASP A 200 -9.43 -8.11 31.72
N LEU A 201 -8.73 -9.09 31.16
CA LEU A 201 -9.32 -10.34 30.75
C LEU A 201 -9.48 -11.21 31.98
N VAL A 202 -10.74 -11.43 32.40
CA VAL A 202 -11.16 -12.47 33.31
C VAL A 202 -11.41 -13.76 32.56
#